data_3a9186780b979632d330c5d8668e92ea
#
_entry.id   3a9186780b979632d330c5d8668e92ea
#
_cell.length_a   1.000
_cell.length_b   1.000
_cell.length_c   1.000
_cell.angle_alpha   90.00
_cell.angle_beta   90.00
_cell.angle_gamma   90.00
#
_symmetry.space_group_name_H-M   'P 1'
#
loop_
_entity.id
_entity.type
_entity.pdbx_description
1 polymer ?
#
loop_
_entity_poly.entity_id
_entity_poly.type
_entity_poly.pdbx_seq_one_letter_code
_entity_poly.pdbx_strand_id
1 'polypeptide(L)'
;MPDDKTFIDTNIIIYAYDVTAGGKHKTAGIILADLWNSGLGVISTQVLQEFFVNVVQKIPKPIDKRQAKKIVRDFLKWHVVVNTGDSILEAIDICLKYGYSFWDSMIIEAAIKGDAAILISEDLQDGQVVDGVTIKNPF
;
A
#
# COMPACT_ATOMS: atom_id res chain seq x y z
N MET A 1 -17.44 -3.41 5.13
CA MET A 1 -18.45 -3.40 4.05
C MET A 1 -17.83 -3.93 2.76
N PRO A 2 -18.55 -4.72 1.95
CA PRO A 2 -18.01 -5.27 0.72
C PRO A 2 -17.59 -4.22 -0.30
N ASP A 3 -18.15 -3.00 -0.21
CA ASP A 3 -17.89 -1.91 -1.16
C ASP A 3 -16.81 -0.94 -0.67
N ASP A 4 -16.15 -1.25 0.42
CA ASP A 4 -15.13 -0.35 0.98
C ASP A 4 -13.87 -0.37 0.14
N LYS A 5 -13.43 0.83 -0.31
CA LYS A 5 -12.12 0.99 -0.93
C LYS A 5 -11.04 0.65 0.08
N THR A 6 -10.03 -0.08 -0.39
CA THR A 6 -8.95 -0.59 0.45
C THR A 6 -7.60 -0.14 -0.09
N PHE A 7 -6.86 0.62 0.72
CA PHE A 7 -5.49 1.03 0.41
C PHE A 7 -4.53 -0.05 0.86
N ILE A 8 -3.55 -0.36 0.02
CA ILE A 8 -2.53 -1.38 0.30
C ILE A 8 -1.19 -0.71 0.49
N ASP A 9 -0.59 -0.91 1.67
CA ASP A 9 0.78 -0.47 1.96
C ASP A 9 1.80 -1.27 1.15
N THR A 10 2.98 -0.70 0.95
CA THR A 10 4.02 -1.23 0.07
C THR A 10 4.41 -2.67 0.40
N ASN A 11 4.60 -3.00 1.68
CA ASN A 11 5.05 -4.33 2.08
C ASN A 11 4.10 -5.44 1.64
N ILE A 12 2.80 -5.17 1.64
CA ILE A 12 1.80 -6.15 1.22
C ILE A 12 1.98 -6.52 -0.25
N ILE A 13 2.19 -5.53 -1.11
CA ILE A 13 2.42 -5.79 -2.54
C ILE A 13 3.75 -6.52 -2.74
N ILE A 14 4.80 -6.11 -2.02
CA ILE A 14 6.11 -6.79 -2.09
C ILE A 14 5.97 -8.26 -1.74
N TYR A 15 5.28 -8.61 -0.65
CA TYR A 15 5.09 -10.02 -0.26
C TYR A 15 4.38 -10.83 -1.34
N ALA A 16 3.45 -10.23 -2.07
CA ALA A 16 2.74 -10.92 -3.15
C ALA A 16 3.67 -11.35 -4.30
N TYR A 17 4.83 -10.70 -4.44
CA TYR A 17 5.83 -11.00 -5.47
C TYR A 17 7.11 -11.59 -4.90
N ASP A 18 7.23 -11.72 -3.59
CA ASP A 18 8.38 -12.34 -2.92
C ASP A 18 8.05 -13.80 -2.61
N VAL A 19 8.47 -14.71 -3.50
CA VAL A 19 8.18 -16.15 -3.34
C VAL A 19 8.83 -16.77 -2.11
N THR A 20 9.77 -16.05 -1.47
CA THR A 20 10.45 -16.53 -0.26
C THR A 20 9.71 -16.12 1.02
N ALA A 21 8.66 -15.32 0.94
CA ALA A 21 7.97 -14.76 2.11
C ALA A 21 7.01 -15.74 2.82
N GLY A 22 6.92 -16.99 2.34
CA GLY A 22 6.14 -18.02 3.00
C GLY A 22 4.64 -17.72 3.08
N GLY A 23 4.08 -17.81 4.29
CA GLY A 23 2.65 -17.55 4.51
C GLY A 23 2.23 -16.13 4.15
N LYS A 24 3.10 -15.15 4.31
CA LYS A 24 2.82 -13.76 3.94
C LYS A 24 2.69 -13.60 2.42
N HIS A 25 3.50 -14.32 1.64
CA HIS A 25 3.37 -14.37 0.19
C HIS A 25 1.98 -14.85 -0.23
N LYS A 26 1.52 -15.95 0.37
CA LYS A 26 0.22 -16.54 0.06
C LYS A 26 -0.92 -15.59 0.45
N THR A 27 -0.90 -15.07 1.66
CA THR A 27 -1.95 -14.16 2.16
C THR A 27 -2.02 -12.88 1.34
N ALA A 28 -0.87 -12.27 1.04
CA ALA A 28 -0.82 -11.06 0.23
C ALA A 28 -1.35 -11.32 -1.19
N GLY A 29 -1.02 -12.45 -1.79
CA GLY A 29 -1.53 -12.84 -3.10
C GLY A 29 -3.05 -12.93 -3.14
N ILE A 30 -3.67 -13.50 -2.11
CA ILE A 30 -5.12 -13.59 -1.98
C ILE A 30 -5.76 -12.20 -1.88
N ILE A 31 -5.20 -11.33 -1.05
CA ILE A 31 -5.69 -9.96 -0.88
C ILE A 31 -5.66 -9.20 -2.21
N LEU A 32 -4.55 -9.25 -2.92
CA LEU A 32 -4.43 -8.55 -4.21
C LEU A 32 -5.38 -9.13 -5.27
N ALA A 33 -5.56 -10.45 -5.32
CA ALA A 33 -6.49 -11.07 -6.25
C ALA A 33 -7.92 -10.60 -6.00
N ASP A 34 -8.34 -10.52 -4.72
CA ASP A 34 -9.66 -10.03 -4.36
C ASP A 34 -9.85 -8.57 -4.78
N LEU A 35 -8.84 -7.72 -4.60
CA LEU A 35 -8.92 -6.32 -4.98
C LEU A 35 -8.89 -6.13 -6.51
N TRP A 36 -8.16 -6.95 -7.25
CA TRP A 36 -8.22 -6.96 -8.70
C TRP A 36 -9.64 -7.30 -9.19
N ASN A 37 -10.28 -8.28 -8.56
CA ASN A 37 -11.62 -8.71 -8.95
C ASN A 37 -12.70 -7.69 -8.59
N SER A 38 -12.58 -7.04 -7.42
CA SER A 38 -13.57 -6.08 -6.95
C SER A 38 -13.43 -4.69 -7.55
N GLY A 39 -12.21 -4.32 -7.97
CA GLY A 39 -11.90 -2.96 -8.42
C GLY A 39 -11.82 -1.94 -7.28
N LEU A 40 -11.71 -2.37 -6.03
CA LEU A 40 -11.70 -1.49 -4.85
C LEU A 40 -10.31 -1.17 -4.32
N GLY A 41 -9.26 -1.62 -5.00
CA GLY A 41 -7.88 -1.36 -4.59
C GLY A 41 -7.46 0.09 -4.80
N VAL A 42 -6.79 0.65 -3.81
CA VAL A 42 -6.22 2.00 -3.84
C VAL A 42 -4.74 1.90 -3.47
N ILE A 43 -3.90 2.57 -4.21
CA ILE A 43 -2.46 2.69 -3.92
C ILE A 43 -2.02 4.13 -4.20
N SER A 44 -0.75 4.43 -3.96
CA SER A 44 -0.19 5.74 -4.26
C SER A 44 1.06 5.62 -5.14
N THR A 45 1.48 6.74 -5.70
CA THR A 45 2.75 6.80 -6.45
C THR A 45 3.92 6.40 -5.57
N GLN A 46 3.93 6.77 -4.28
CA GLN A 46 4.96 6.33 -3.33
C GLN A 46 5.03 4.81 -3.24
N VAL A 47 3.88 4.14 -3.11
CA VAL A 47 3.81 2.67 -3.03
C VAL A 47 4.43 2.04 -4.28
N LEU A 48 4.11 2.55 -5.45
CA LEU A 48 4.67 2.01 -6.71
C LEU A 48 6.18 2.23 -6.82
N GLN A 49 6.68 3.38 -6.37
CA GLN A 49 8.10 3.67 -6.36
C GLN A 49 8.86 2.74 -5.42
N GLU A 50 8.38 2.59 -4.21
CA GLU A 50 8.98 1.68 -3.22
C GLU A 50 8.91 0.23 -3.67
N PHE A 51 7.78 -0.18 -4.25
CA PHE A 51 7.61 -1.52 -4.80
C PHE A 51 8.69 -1.82 -5.84
N PHE A 52 8.86 -0.95 -6.82
CA PHE A 52 9.83 -1.17 -7.91
C PHE A 52 11.23 -1.40 -7.35
N VAL A 53 11.69 -0.48 -6.48
CA VAL A 53 13.04 -0.58 -5.90
C VAL A 53 13.23 -1.88 -5.13
N ASN A 54 12.23 -2.27 -4.34
CA ASN A 54 12.33 -3.46 -3.50
C ASN A 54 12.34 -4.76 -4.31
N VAL A 55 11.47 -4.90 -5.29
CA VAL A 55 11.36 -6.17 -6.04
C VAL A 55 12.52 -6.37 -7.02
N VAL A 56 13.18 -5.32 -7.47
CA VAL A 56 14.34 -5.46 -8.36
C VAL A 56 15.66 -5.53 -7.62
N GLN A 57 15.75 -5.07 -6.36
CA GLN A 57 17.03 -4.95 -5.65
C GLN A 57 17.08 -5.65 -4.30
N LYS A 58 15.98 -5.72 -3.55
CA LYS A 58 16.03 -6.04 -2.13
C LYS A 58 15.47 -7.41 -1.75
N ILE A 59 14.56 -8.00 -2.52
CA ILE A 59 14.04 -9.31 -2.20
C ILE A 59 15.06 -10.41 -2.57
N PRO A 60 15.03 -11.59 -1.88
CA PRO A 60 16.02 -12.66 -2.10
C PRO A 60 16.05 -13.19 -3.54
N LYS A 61 14.89 -13.24 -4.21
CA LYS A 61 14.80 -13.62 -5.62
C LYS A 61 14.27 -12.44 -6.43
N PRO A 62 15.15 -11.52 -6.85
CA PRO A 62 14.73 -10.29 -7.51
C PRO A 62 14.01 -10.54 -8.83
N ILE A 63 13.09 -9.64 -9.14
CA ILE A 63 12.37 -9.63 -10.41
C ILE A 63 13.15 -8.78 -11.41
N ASP A 64 13.18 -9.21 -12.68
CA ASP A 64 13.75 -8.43 -13.76
C ASP A 64 13.05 -7.06 -13.88
N LYS A 65 13.83 -6.01 -14.17
CA LYS A 65 13.32 -4.64 -14.25
C LYS A 65 12.19 -4.49 -15.28
N ARG A 66 12.28 -5.18 -16.41
CA ARG A 66 11.24 -5.12 -17.44
C ARG A 66 9.93 -5.75 -16.96
N GLN A 67 10.03 -6.88 -16.27
CA GLN A 67 8.88 -7.53 -15.66
C GLN A 67 8.27 -6.65 -14.57
N ALA A 68 9.09 -6.05 -13.72
CA ALA A 68 8.63 -5.14 -12.67
C ALA A 68 7.91 -3.94 -13.27
N LYS A 69 8.40 -3.39 -14.38
CA LYS A 69 7.71 -2.30 -15.09
C LYS A 69 6.32 -2.71 -15.57
N LYS A 70 6.16 -3.92 -16.08
CA LYS A 70 4.83 -4.42 -16.50
C LYS A 70 3.87 -4.51 -15.32
N ILE A 71 4.37 -4.98 -14.18
CA ILE A 71 3.55 -5.08 -12.95
C ILE A 71 3.11 -3.69 -12.50
N VAL A 72 4.03 -2.72 -12.46
CA VAL A 72 3.70 -1.32 -12.12
C VAL A 72 2.67 -0.76 -13.10
N ARG A 73 2.84 -1.01 -14.40
CA ARG A 73 1.89 -0.56 -15.41
C ARG A 73 0.48 -1.11 -15.15
N ASP A 74 0.38 -2.37 -14.76
CA ASP A 74 -0.91 -2.98 -14.44
C ASP A 74 -1.54 -2.32 -13.21
N PHE A 75 -0.76 -2.05 -12.17
CA PHE A 75 -1.26 -1.36 -10.98
C PHE A 75 -1.70 0.08 -11.24
N LEU A 76 -1.22 0.72 -12.31
CA LEU A 76 -1.71 2.05 -12.69
C LEU A 76 -3.19 2.04 -13.09
N LYS A 77 -3.78 0.87 -13.31
CA LYS A 77 -5.22 0.71 -13.55
C LYS A 77 -6.04 0.80 -12.26
N TRP A 78 -5.41 0.66 -11.11
CA TRP A 78 -6.06 0.87 -9.82
C TRP A 78 -6.32 2.36 -9.60
N HIS A 79 -7.06 2.69 -8.54
CA HIS A 79 -7.13 4.08 -8.09
C HIS A 79 -5.76 4.45 -7.50
N VAL A 80 -4.99 5.24 -8.23
CA VAL A 80 -3.65 5.66 -7.82
C VAL A 80 -3.69 7.10 -7.31
N VAL A 81 -3.38 7.27 -6.02
CA VAL A 81 -3.25 8.60 -5.42
C VAL A 81 -1.88 9.17 -5.78
N VAL A 82 -1.87 10.34 -6.38
CA VAL A 82 -0.62 11.05 -6.72
C VAL A 82 -0.19 11.89 -5.52
N ASN A 83 1.03 11.64 -5.03
CA ASN A 83 1.58 12.43 -3.94
C ASN A 83 1.99 13.83 -4.45
N THR A 84 1.53 14.87 -3.77
CA THR A 84 1.74 16.28 -4.14
C THR A 84 2.40 17.04 -2.99
N GLY A 85 2.72 18.32 -3.21
CA GLY A 85 3.20 19.19 -2.13
C GLY A 85 2.21 19.28 -0.98
N ASP A 86 0.92 19.37 -1.28
CA ASP A 86 -0.12 19.38 -0.24
C ASP A 86 -0.15 18.06 0.55
N SER A 87 0.10 16.93 -0.11
CA SER A 87 0.20 15.63 0.56
C SER A 87 1.30 15.64 1.63
N ILE A 88 2.43 16.29 1.34
CA ILE A 88 3.55 16.40 2.28
C ILE A 88 3.13 17.19 3.51
N LEU A 89 2.48 18.34 3.33
CA LEU A 89 2.02 19.18 4.44
C LEU A 89 0.99 18.45 5.31
N GLU A 90 0.03 17.79 4.69
CA GLU A 90 -0.98 17.01 5.40
C GLU A 90 -0.38 15.81 6.15
N ALA A 91 0.62 15.16 5.56
CA ALA A 91 1.34 14.08 6.24
C ALA A 91 2.10 14.58 7.47
N ILE A 92 2.68 15.77 7.40
CA ILE A 92 3.34 16.39 8.56
C ILE A 92 2.33 16.64 9.67
N ASP A 93 1.13 17.10 9.33
CA ASP A 93 0.06 17.29 10.33
C ASP A 93 -0.32 15.96 11.00
N ILE A 94 -0.36 14.87 10.26
CA ILE A 94 -0.59 13.51 10.82
C ILE A 94 0.55 13.12 11.76
N CYS A 95 1.82 13.38 11.38
CA CYS A 95 2.97 13.17 12.26
C CYS A 95 2.80 13.90 13.59
N LEU A 96 2.41 15.17 13.53
CA LEU A 96 2.27 16.01 14.72
C LEU A 96 1.13 15.53 15.62
N LYS A 97 0.02 15.08 15.01
CA LYS A 97 -1.18 14.69 15.76
C LYS A 97 -1.09 13.28 16.34
N TYR A 98 -0.57 12.32 15.58
CA TYR A 98 -0.61 10.91 15.94
C TYR A 98 0.74 10.30 16.30
N GLY A 99 1.84 10.99 16.02
CA GLY A 99 3.17 10.49 16.36
C GLY A 99 3.74 9.44 15.39
N TYR A 100 3.12 9.21 14.24
CA TYR A 100 3.68 8.32 13.22
C TYR A 100 4.92 8.94 12.57
N SER A 101 5.78 8.08 12.00
CA SER A 101 6.88 8.55 11.15
C SER A 101 6.34 9.32 9.94
N PHE A 102 7.19 10.13 9.31
CA PHE A 102 6.79 10.86 8.10
C PHE A 102 6.31 9.94 6.99
N TRP A 103 7.07 8.87 6.71
CA TRP A 103 6.74 7.96 5.62
C TRP A 103 5.44 7.18 5.88
N ASP A 104 5.21 6.76 7.12
CA ASP A 104 3.94 6.13 7.53
C ASP A 104 2.79 7.12 7.43
N SER A 105 3.03 8.39 7.78
CA SER A 105 2.03 9.45 7.66
C SER A 105 1.68 9.73 6.20
N MET A 106 2.65 9.64 5.29
CA MET A 106 2.39 9.75 3.84
C MET A 106 1.47 8.63 3.33
N ILE A 107 1.65 7.42 3.83
CA ILE A 107 0.77 6.29 3.50
C ILE A 107 -0.66 6.54 4.01
N ILE A 108 -0.78 6.98 5.26
CA ILE A 108 -2.09 7.29 5.86
C ILE A 108 -2.77 8.42 5.10
N GLU A 109 -2.04 9.48 4.79
CA GLU A 109 -2.56 10.61 4.02
C GLU A 109 -3.10 10.16 2.65
N ALA A 110 -2.34 9.33 1.95
CA ALA A 110 -2.78 8.81 0.65
C ALA A 110 -4.05 7.96 0.77
N ALA A 111 -4.18 7.15 1.82
CA ALA A 111 -5.38 6.37 2.06
C ALA A 111 -6.60 7.28 2.29
N ILE A 112 -6.43 8.35 3.07
CA ILE A 112 -7.48 9.34 3.32
C ILE A 112 -7.89 10.03 2.01
N LYS A 113 -6.91 10.51 1.25
CA LYS A 113 -7.14 11.23 -0.01
C LYS A 113 -7.80 10.33 -1.05
N GLY A 114 -7.50 9.05 -1.05
CA GLY A 114 -8.10 8.07 -1.94
C GLY A 114 -9.46 7.57 -1.49
N ASP A 115 -10.04 8.12 -0.43
CA ASP A 115 -11.33 7.71 0.13
C ASP A 115 -11.36 6.24 0.55
N ALA A 116 -10.23 5.70 0.98
CA ALA A 116 -10.18 4.34 1.48
C ALA A 116 -10.81 4.25 2.87
N ALA A 117 -11.63 3.25 3.09
CA ALA A 117 -12.16 2.94 4.42
C ALA A 117 -11.19 2.05 5.22
N ILE A 118 -10.36 1.30 4.52
CA ILE A 118 -9.42 0.33 5.10
C ILE A 118 -8.03 0.60 4.55
N LEU A 119 -7.03 0.55 5.44
CA LEU A 119 -5.60 0.56 5.10
C LEU A 119 -4.99 -0.75 5.58
N ILE A 120 -4.58 -1.61 4.66
CA ILE A 120 -3.91 -2.86 4.99
C ILE A 120 -2.42 -2.59 5.09
N SER A 121 -1.86 -2.78 6.28
CA SER A 121 -0.46 -2.52 6.59
C SER A 121 0.03 -3.44 7.71
N GLU A 122 1.27 -3.88 7.61
CA GLU A 122 1.94 -4.66 8.64
C GLU A 122 2.60 -3.75 9.70
N ASP A 123 3.02 -2.56 9.28
CA ASP A 123 3.89 -1.70 10.09
C ASP A 123 3.13 -0.72 10.99
N LEU A 124 1.84 -0.52 10.73
CA LEU A 124 1.00 0.39 11.49
C LEU A 124 0.18 -0.35 12.54
N GLN A 125 -0.38 0.40 13.49
CA GLN A 125 -1.13 -0.20 14.60
C GLN A 125 -2.47 -0.76 14.12
N ASP A 126 -2.61 -2.08 14.22
CA ASP A 126 -3.84 -2.78 13.86
C ASP A 126 -5.03 -2.27 14.69
N GLY A 127 -6.14 -2.01 14.00
CA GLY A 127 -7.39 -1.56 14.63
C GLY A 127 -7.50 -0.07 14.84
N GLN A 128 -6.43 0.71 14.66
CA GLN A 128 -6.50 2.16 14.84
C GLN A 128 -7.32 2.78 13.69
N VAL A 129 -8.08 3.83 14.04
CA VAL A 129 -8.84 4.61 13.06
C VAL A 129 -8.25 6.01 12.97
N VAL A 130 -7.89 6.44 11.77
CA VAL A 130 -7.36 7.78 11.49
C VAL A 130 -8.22 8.42 10.40
N ASP A 131 -8.95 9.47 10.76
CA ASP A 131 -9.83 10.21 9.85
C ASP A 131 -10.73 9.31 8.99
N GLY A 132 -11.35 8.32 9.63
CA GLY A 132 -12.27 7.38 8.98
C GLY A 132 -11.62 6.19 8.31
N VAL A 133 -10.28 6.11 8.29
CA VAL A 133 -9.55 4.96 7.75
C VAL A 133 -9.21 4.00 8.88
N THR A 134 -9.65 2.75 8.75
CA THR A 134 -9.31 1.69 9.72
C THR A 134 -8.08 0.93 9.25
N ILE A 135 -7.07 0.86 10.10
CA ILE A 135 -5.84 0.13 9.82
C ILE A 135 -6.04 -1.34 10.17
N LYS A 136 -5.66 -2.24 9.26
CA LYS A 136 -5.72 -3.68 9.46
C LYS A 136 -4.41 -4.34 9.09
N ASN A 137 -3.86 -5.12 10.02
CA ASN A 137 -2.74 -6.02 9.75
C ASN A 137 -3.34 -7.37 9.32
N PRO A 138 -3.03 -7.87 8.10
CA PRO A 138 -3.63 -9.10 7.59
C PRO A 138 -2.93 -10.37 8.09
N PHE A 139 -1.83 -10.21 8.78
CA PHE A 139 -1.00 -11.30 9.28
C PHE A 139 -1.17 -11.47 10.77
#